data_f51fe2ea0c0d11a8785d76c58e344814
#
_entry.id   f51fe2ea0c0d11a8785d76c58e344814
#
_cell.length_a   1.000
_cell.length_b   1.000
_cell.length_c   1.000
_cell.angle_alpha   90.00
_cell.angle_beta   90.00
_cell.angle_gamma   90.00
#
_symmetry.space_group_name_H-M   'P 1'
#
loop_
_entity.id
_entity.type
_entity.pdbx_description
1 polymer ?
#
loop_
_entity_poly.entity_id
_entity_poly.type
_entity_poly.pdbx_seq_one_letter_code
_entity_poly.pdbx_strand_id
1 'polypeptide(L)'
;MNLHITKSKNAESFYIAKSYTKANGKTSSVIVRKLGTLNQLIVEHGPTRDDVLAWAKNEVKLETEKYKKEKETKTVLIPFHADRQLDYDKQVFYRGGYLFLQSIYQFITKSKMRTIQKKSKGKE
;
A
#
# COMPACT_ATOMS: atom_id res chain seq x y z
N MET A 1 -3.72 -7.21 3.20
CA MET A 1 -3.22 -8.52 2.76
C MET A 1 -3.62 -9.58 3.76
N ASN A 2 -3.68 -10.85 3.36
CA ASN A 2 -4.18 -11.94 4.21
C ASN A 2 -3.19 -13.11 4.20
N LEU A 3 -3.13 -13.84 5.32
CA LEU A 3 -2.41 -15.10 5.39
C LEU A 3 -3.23 -16.19 4.70
N HIS A 4 -2.62 -16.88 3.75
CA HIS A 4 -3.21 -18.05 3.07
C HIS A 4 -2.39 -19.28 3.39
N ILE A 5 -3.06 -20.32 3.88
CA ILE A 5 -2.44 -21.58 4.28
C ILE A 5 -2.97 -22.69 3.39
N THR A 6 -2.07 -23.37 2.73
CA THR A 6 -2.40 -24.55 1.91
C THR A 6 -1.93 -25.80 2.62
N LYS A 7 -2.84 -26.75 2.83
CA LYS A 7 -2.55 -28.06 3.43
C LYS A 7 -2.48 -29.13 2.35
N SER A 8 -1.41 -29.88 2.37
CA SER A 8 -1.23 -31.11 1.61
C SER A 8 -1.14 -32.30 2.58
N LYS A 9 -1.17 -33.54 2.07
CA LYS A 9 -1.07 -34.76 2.92
C LYS A 9 0.11 -34.73 3.89
N ASN A 10 1.26 -34.19 3.46
CA ASN A 10 2.51 -34.25 4.22
C ASN A 10 3.13 -32.88 4.51
N ALA A 11 2.49 -31.74 4.13
CA ALA A 11 3.05 -30.42 4.33
C ALA A 11 1.98 -29.33 4.41
N GLU A 12 2.20 -28.35 5.28
CA GLU A 12 1.50 -27.08 5.27
C GLU A 12 2.42 -26.00 4.67
N SER A 13 1.90 -25.18 3.78
CA SER A 13 2.63 -24.06 3.19
C SER A 13 1.91 -22.76 3.45
N PHE A 14 2.68 -21.73 3.79
CA PHE A 14 2.21 -20.40 4.18
C PHE A 14 2.52 -19.38 3.08
N TYR A 15 1.52 -18.57 2.74
CA TYR A 15 1.61 -17.56 1.70
C TYR A 15 0.97 -16.25 2.16
N ILE A 16 1.50 -15.14 1.71
CA ILE A 16 0.84 -13.84 1.80
C ILE A 16 0.04 -13.64 0.51
N ALA A 17 -1.28 -13.43 0.64
CA ALA A 17 -2.17 -13.19 -0.48
C ALA A 17 -2.81 -11.81 -0.39
N LYS A 18 -3.05 -11.19 -1.55
CA LYS A 18 -3.78 -9.95 -1.69
C LYS A 18 -5.12 -10.23 -2.34
N SER A 19 -6.20 -9.82 -1.66
CA SER A 19 -7.55 -9.89 -2.21
C SER A 19 -7.81 -8.69 -3.11
N TYR A 20 -8.51 -8.89 -4.22
CA TYR A 20 -8.96 -7.86 -5.13
C TYR A 20 -10.33 -8.22 -5.70
N THR A 21 -11.09 -7.22 -6.09
CA THR A 21 -12.39 -7.40 -6.74
C THR A 21 -12.22 -7.31 -8.24
N LYS A 22 -12.68 -8.33 -8.97
CA LYS A 22 -12.70 -8.35 -10.43
C LYS A 22 -13.80 -7.43 -10.95
N ALA A 23 -13.73 -7.05 -12.23
CA ALA A 23 -14.73 -6.22 -12.91
C ALA A 23 -16.16 -6.80 -12.84
N ASN A 24 -16.30 -8.12 -12.70
CA ASN A 24 -17.57 -8.82 -12.52
C ASN A 24 -18.10 -8.86 -11.07
N GLY A 25 -17.51 -8.08 -10.16
CA GLY A 25 -17.89 -8.00 -8.75
C GLY A 25 -17.42 -9.18 -7.88
N LYS A 26 -16.82 -10.22 -8.45
CA LYS A 26 -16.33 -11.37 -7.68
C LYS A 26 -14.99 -11.07 -7.04
N THR A 27 -14.82 -11.45 -5.77
CA THR A 27 -13.54 -11.37 -5.06
C THR A 27 -12.61 -12.49 -5.50
N SER A 28 -11.36 -12.14 -5.77
CA SER A 28 -10.28 -13.07 -6.07
C SER A 28 -9.06 -12.73 -5.23
N SER A 29 -8.10 -13.66 -5.13
CA SER A 29 -6.85 -13.44 -4.42
C SER A 29 -5.65 -13.80 -5.29
N VAL A 30 -4.57 -13.06 -5.12
CA VAL A 30 -3.27 -13.33 -5.76
C VAL A 30 -2.23 -13.52 -4.68
N ILE A 31 -1.40 -14.55 -4.84
CA ILE A 31 -0.27 -14.79 -3.97
C ILE A 31 0.81 -13.74 -4.27
N VAL A 32 1.18 -12.99 -3.24
CA VAL A 32 2.22 -11.95 -3.32
C VAL A 32 3.58 -12.55 -2.99
N ARG A 33 3.64 -13.35 -1.91
CA ARG A 33 4.89 -13.93 -1.42
C ARG A 33 4.63 -15.28 -0.76
N LYS A 34 5.53 -16.25 -1.01
CA LYS A 34 5.59 -17.51 -0.27
C LYS A 34 6.45 -17.31 0.97
N LEU A 35 5.94 -17.65 2.14
CA LEU A 35 6.69 -17.59 3.40
C LEU A 35 7.54 -18.86 3.60
N GLY A 36 6.99 -20.02 3.27
CA GLY A 36 7.68 -21.29 3.39
C GLY A 36 6.75 -22.43 3.76
N THR A 37 7.33 -23.61 4.00
CA THR A 37 6.62 -24.77 4.55
C THR A 37 6.71 -24.78 6.07
N LEU A 38 5.74 -25.40 6.75
CA LEU A 38 5.71 -25.49 8.21
C LEU A 38 7.02 -26.03 8.79
N ASN A 39 7.57 -27.08 8.18
CA ASN A 39 8.81 -27.70 8.65
C ASN A 39 10.02 -26.75 8.58
N GLN A 40 10.10 -25.93 7.55
CA GLN A 40 11.15 -24.91 7.42
C GLN A 40 10.98 -23.80 8.46
N LEU A 41 9.74 -23.34 8.63
CA LEU A 41 9.43 -22.22 9.53
C LEU A 41 9.55 -22.61 11.03
N ILE A 42 9.32 -23.87 11.38
CA ILE A 42 9.55 -24.37 12.75
C ILE A 42 11.03 -24.28 13.11
N VAL A 43 11.92 -24.58 12.19
CA VAL A 43 13.37 -24.51 12.42
C VAL A 43 13.83 -23.07 12.64
N GLU A 44 13.23 -22.10 11.93
CA GLU A 44 13.64 -20.69 11.93
C GLU A 44 12.95 -19.84 13.02
N HIS A 45 11.67 -20.12 13.30
CA HIS A 45 10.81 -19.18 14.07
C HIS A 45 10.21 -19.76 15.34
N GLY A 46 10.38 -21.06 15.61
CA GLY A 46 9.95 -21.67 16.87
C GLY A 46 9.41 -23.08 16.72
N PRO A 47 9.47 -23.88 17.81
CA PRO A 47 9.18 -25.30 17.79
C PRO A 47 7.69 -25.63 17.64
N THR A 48 6.80 -24.63 17.82
CA THR A 48 5.35 -24.85 17.77
C THR A 48 4.72 -24.23 16.52
N ARG A 49 3.63 -24.86 16.07
CA ARG A 49 2.83 -24.33 14.95
C ARG A 49 2.25 -22.95 15.27
N ASP A 50 1.92 -22.68 16.54
CA ASP A 50 1.33 -21.41 16.96
C ASP A 50 2.35 -20.27 16.90
N ASP A 51 3.62 -20.53 17.20
CA ASP A 51 4.71 -19.56 17.06
C ASP A 51 4.89 -19.15 15.60
N VAL A 52 4.88 -20.14 14.69
CA VAL A 52 4.94 -19.91 13.24
C VAL A 52 3.74 -19.09 12.76
N LEU A 53 2.54 -19.37 13.27
CA LEU A 53 1.34 -18.59 12.94
C LEU A 53 1.41 -17.16 13.45
N ALA A 54 1.92 -16.94 14.66
CA ALA A 54 2.10 -15.61 15.23
C ALA A 54 3.10 -14.80 14.39
N TRP A 55 4.24 -15.39 14.05
CA TRP A 55 5.23 -14.79 13.18
C TRP A 55 4.65 -14.46 11.79
N ALA A 56 3.97 -15.40 11.14
CA ALA A 56 3.37 -15.21 9.83
C ALA A 56 2.32 -14.09 9.82
N LYS A 57 1.52 -13.94 10.87
CA LYS A 57 0.58 -12.82 11.04
C LYS A 57 1.31 -11.47 11.14
N ASN A 58 2.45 -11.42 11.83
CA ASN A 58 3.27 -10.22 11.91
C ASN A 58 3.87 -9.85 10.55
N GLU A 59 4.38 -10.82 9.79
CA GLU A 59 4.85 -10.60 8.41
C GLU A 59 3.75 -10.03 7.50
N VAL A 60 2.53 -10.55 7.59
CA VAL A 60 1.38 -10.02 6.85
C VAL A 60 1.09 -8.57 7.23
N LYS A 61 1.21 -8.18 8.50
CA LYS A 61 1.03 -6.78 8.94
C LYS A 61 2.11 -5.89 8.34
N LEU A 62 3.39 -6.29 8.43
CA LEU A 62 4.51 -5.54 7.86
C LEU A 62 4.38 -5.34 6.35
N GLU A 63 4.01 -6.39 5.61
CA GLU A 63 3.77 -6.29 4.16
C GLU A 63 2.56 -5.40 3.83
N THR A 64 1.52 -5.41 4.68
CA THR A 64 0.37 -4.52 4.51
C THR A 64 0.75 -3.06 4.71
N GLU A 65 1.59 -2.77 5.70
CA GLU A 65 2.09 -1.40 5.97
C GLU A 65 3.01 -0.91 4.85
N LYS A 66 3.94 -1.75 4.37
CA LYS A 66 4.77 -1.43 3.20
C LYS A 66 3.91 -1.09 1.99
N TYR A 67 2.94 -1.92 1.68
CA TYR A 67 2.02 -1.69 0.57
C TYR A 67 1.21 -0.40 0.71
N LYS A 68 0.77 -0.04 1.93
CA LYS A 68 0.10 1.23 2.19
C LYS A 68 1.03 2.42 1.93
N LYS A 69 2.27 2.36 2.45
CA LYS A 69 3.28 3.41 2.23
C LYS A 69 3.61 3.58 0.74
N GLU A 70 3.82 2.49 0.00
CA GLU A 70 4.06 2.54 -1.45
C GLU A 70 2.87 3.14 -2.22
N LYS A 71 1.66 2.86 -1.79
CA LYS A 71 0.46 3.43 -2.39
C LYS A 71 0.29 4.91 -2.10
N GLU A 72 0.75 5.36 -0.93
CA GLU A 72 0.72 6.78 -0.53
C GLU A 72 1.80 7.60 -1.25
N THR A 73 2.95 7.01 -1.55
CA THR A 73 4.07 7.64 -2.28
C THR A 73 3.95 7.42 -3.79
N LYS A 74 2.90 7.90 -4.42
CA LYS A 74 2.85 7.99 -5.89
C LYS A 74 3.71 9.16 -6.35
N THR A 75 4.95 8.88 -6.70
CA THR A 75 5.81 9.84 -7.37
C THR A 75 5.43 9.89 -8.85
N VAL A 76 4.86 10.99 -9.30
CA VAL A 76 4.61 11.25 -10.72
C VAL A 76 5.79 12.05 -11.25
N LEU A 77 6.62 11.43 -12.10
CA LEU A 77 7.67 12.13 -12.83
C LEU A 77 7.04 12.86 -14.01
N ILE A 78 7.00 14.19 -13.92
CA ILE A 78 6.58 15.04 -15.03
C ILE A 78 7.85 15.53 -15.74
N PRO A 79 8.12 15.11 -16.99
CA PRO A 79 9.26 15.62 -17.74
C PRO A 79 9.00 17.10 -18.06
N PHE A 80 9.86 17.97 -17.54
CA PHE A 80 9.86 19.41 -17.84
C PHE A 80 10.96 19.72 -18.85
N HIS A 81 10.57 20.23 -20.01
CA HIS A 81 11.50 20.71 -21.04
C HIS A 81 11.53 22.23 -20.98
N ALA A 82 12.59 22.80 -20.40
CA ALA A 82 12.76 24.25 -20.25
C ALA A 82 12.90 24.98 -21.60
N ASP A 83 13.37 24.27 -22.63
CA ASP A 83 13.71 24.87 -23.92
C ASP A 83 12.55 24.82 -24.94
N ARG A 84 11.43 24.26 -24.56
CA ARG A 84 10.27 24.13 -25.46
C ARG A 84 9.41 25.39 -25.36
N GLN A 85 9.57 26.34 -26.29
CA GLN A 85 8.63 27.43 -26.48
C GLN A 85 7.29 26.86 -26.94
N LEU A 86 6.24 27.17 -26.20
CA LEU A 86 4.86 26.82 -26.59
C LEU A 86 4.42 27.80 -27.67
N ASP A 87 4.09 27.30 -28.85
CA ASP A 87 3.45 28.08 -29.90
C ASP A 87 2.12 28.64 -29.36
N TYR A 88 1.89 29.93 -29.57
CA TYR A 88 0.74 30.66 -29.01
C TYR A 88 -0.60 30.08 -29.47
N ASP A 89 -0.65 29.38 -30.60
CA ASP A 89 -1.85 28.77 -31.16
C ASP A 89 -2.09 27.31 -30.75
N LYS A 90 -1.15 26.68 -30.04
CA LYS A 90 -1.29 25.32 -29.53
C LYS A 90 -1.38 25.30 -28.01
N GLN A 91 -2.57 25.58 -27.49
CA GLN A 91 -2.83 25.35 -26.07
C GLN A 91 -2.86 23.85 -25.79
N VAL A 92 -1.73 23.29 -25.37
CA VAL A 92 -1.65 21.93 -24.86
C VAL A 92 -1.94 21.98 -23.36
N PHE A 93 -3.19 21.70 -23.00
CA PHE A 93 -3.57 21.57 -21.59
C PHE A 93 -3.00 20.26 -21.05
N TYR A 94 -1.87 20.34 -20.36
CA TYR A 94 -1.39 19.21 -19.57
C TYR A 94 -2.21 19.13 -18.29
N ARG A 95 -3.04 18.09 -18.15
CA ARG A 95 -3.77 17.78 -16.91
C ARG A 95 -2.84 17.57 -15.70
N GLY A 96 -1.53 17.39 -15.91
CA GLY A 96 -0.53 17.24 -14.86
C GLY A 96 -0.42 18.45 -13.93
N GLY A 97 -0.53 19.68 -14.43
CA GLY A 97 -0.51 20.89 -13.62
C GLY A 97 -1.68 20.98 -12.63
N TYR A 98 -2.87 20.54 -13.04
CA TYR A 98 -4.04 20.47 -12.16
C TYR A 98 -3.86 19.46 -11.03
N LEU A 99 -3.31 18.28 -11.31
CA LEU A 99 -3.04 17.26 -10.28
C LEU A 99 -2.01 17.74 -9.26
N PHE A 100 -1.00 18.46 -9.69
CA PHE A 100 0.00 19.07 -8.81
C PHE A 100 -0.62 20.14 -7.89
N LEU A 101 -1.38 21.06 -8.44
CA LEU A 101 -2.10 22.10 -7.69
C LEU A 101 -3.13 21.49 -6.73
N GLN A 102 -3.84 20.45 -7.15
CA GLN A 102 -4.81 19.76 -6.31
C GLN A 102 -4.14 19.07 -5.11
N SER A 103 -2.97 18.44 -5.29
CA SER A 103 -2.23 17.82 -4.19
C SER A 103 -1.71 18.83 -3.19
N ILE A 104 -1.20 20.00 -3.65
CA ILE A 104 -0.79 21.10 -2.78
C ILE A 104 -2.00 21.69 -2.03
N TYR A 105 -3.12 21.89 -2.71
CA TYR A 105 -4.34 22.42 -2.10
C TYR A 105 -4.88 21.48 -1.00
N GLN A 106 -4.89 20.17 -1.25
CA GLN A 106 -5.28 19.18 -0.24
C GLN A 106 -4.32 19.14 0.95
N PHE A 107 -3.02 19.31 0.72
CA PHE A 107 -2.03 19.38 1.80
C PHE A 107 -2.24 20.60 2.69
N ILE A 108 -2.46 21.78 2.11
CA ILE A 108 -2.69 23.03 2.83
C ILE A 108 -4.01 23.00 3.60
N THR A 109 -5.09 22.45 3.03
CA THR A 109 -6.40 22.34 3.70
C THR A 109 -6.36 21.37 4.87
N LYS A 110 -5.71 20.22 4.72
CA LYS A 110 -5.51 19.26 5.82
C LYS A 110 -4.66 19.83 6.94
N SER A 111 -3.63 20.63 6.62
CA SER A 111 -2.79 21.30 7.60
C SER A 111 -3.58 22.34 8.40
N LYS A 112 -4.39 23.19 7.75
CA LYS A 112 -5.27 24.16 8.40
C LYS A 112 -6.31 23.50 9.31
N MET A 113 -6.93 22.41 8.89
CA MET A 113 -7.89 21.68 9.73
C MET A 113 -7.26 21.12 11.01
N ARG A 114 -6.05 20.57 10.94
CA ARG A 114 -5.32 20.10 12.12
C ARG A 114 -5.01 21.22 13.11
N THR A 115 -4.71 22.42 12.62
CA THR A 115 -4.41 23.58 13.45
C THR A 115 -5.67 24.10 14.15
N ILE A 116 -6.82 24.09 13.49
CA ILE A 116 -8.12 24.49 14.07
C ILE A 116 -8.55 23.51 15.17
N GLN A 117 -8.42 22.19 14.94
CA GLN A 117 -8.76 21.17 15.94
C GLN A 117 -7.86 21.24 17.19
N LYS A 118 -6.57 21.60 17.06
CA LYS A 118 -5.69 21.80 18.20
C LYS A 118 -6.08 23.03 19.03
N LYS A 119 -6.55 24.11 18.40
CA LYS A 119 -7.01 25.31 19.11
C LYS A 119 -8.35 25.11 19.84
N SER A 120 -9.24 24.23 19.35
CA SER A 120 -10.51 23.98 20.03
C SER A 120 -10.36 23.07 21.27
N LYS A 121 -9.34 22.20 21.31
CA LYS A 121 -9.06 21.34 22.48
C LYS A 121 -8.23 22.01 23.58
N GLY A 122 -7.76 23.23 23.40
CA GLY A 122 -6.97 23.98 24.38
C GLY A 122 -7.75 25.06 25.13
N LYS A 123 -9.09 25.02 25.09
CA LYS A 123 -9.99 25.94 25.80
C LYS A 123 -11.01 25.19 26.67
N GLU A 124 -10.58 24.17 27.38
CA GLU A 124 -11.27 23.62 28.53
C GLU A 124 -10.36 23.67 29.75
#